data_09947fd1af314987cc7347b86bfdc0af
#
_entry.id   09947fd1af314987cc7347b86bfdc0af
#
_cell.length_a   1.000
_cell.length_b   1.000
_cell.length_c   1.000
_cell.angle_alpha   90.00
_cell.angle_beta   90.00
_cell.angle_gamma   90.00
#
_symmetry.space_group_name_H-M   'P 1'
#
loop_
_entity.id
_entity.type
_entity.pdbx_description
1 polymer ?
#
loop_
_entity_poly.entity_id
_entity_poly.type
_entity_poly.pdbx_seq_one_letter_code
_entity_poly.pdbx_strand_id
1 'polypeptide(L)'
;ARLTFQEYFERLREDPRRWGKPAAALLGAFLAQKEMGVPSIGGKDSMSGSFNDLDVPPTLVSFALSMTKASRTGSAAFRKAGSLVAFLPLPVDEKTRLPRWKEAGELLDEVAKLVRFGVVNAASVVGEGGVAAAVAKMCFGNRIGFAFNHDVDRRTLFAPLAGSLVLELREGDMCLEGVEYTLIGTTIDRPEIVLD
;
A
#
# COMPACT_ATOMS: atom_id res chain seq x y z
N ALA A 1 15.64 -7.35 0.39
CA ALA A 1 15.15 -6.38 1.38
C ALA A 1 15.46 -6.83 2.81
N ARG A 2 15.40 -5.89 3.76
CA ARG A 2 15.45 -6.12 5.20
C ARG A 2 14.44 -5.23 5.87
N LEU A 3 13.87 -5.70 6.98
CA LEU A 3 12.91 -4.95 7.77
C LEU A 3 13.54 -4.45 9.07
N THR A 4 13.00 -3.36 9.59
CA THR A 4 13.17 -2.94 10.97
C THR A 4 11.83 -2.46 11.50
N PHE A 5 11.53 -2.72 12.76
CA PHE A 5 10.24 -2.41 13.35
C PHE A 5 10.39 -1.42 14.49
N GLN A 6 9.39 -0.56 14.65
CA GLN A 6 9.21 0.26 15.83
C GLN A 6 7.79 0.08 16.36
N GLU A 7 7.68 -0.19 17.64
CA GLU A 7 6.41 -0.44 18.31
C GLU A 7 6.16 0.55 19.44
N TYR A 8 4.91 0.96 19.58
CA TYR A 8 4.47 1.87 20.64
C TYR A 8 3.16 1.36 21.24
N PHE A 9 3.18 1.11 22.54
CA PHE A 9 2.03 0.64 23.31
C PHE A 9 1.91 1.40 24.60
N GLU A 10 0.69 1.41 25.16
CA GLU A 10 0.43 1.91 26.51
C GLU A 10 1.21 1.12 27.55
N ARG A 11 1.26 1.63 28.78
CA ARG A 11 1.81 0.88 29.92
C ARG A 11 1.03 -0.40 30.13
N LEU A 12 1.72 -1.53 30.10
CA LEU A 12 1.08 -2.86 30.11
C LEU A 12 0.46 -3.19 31.47
N ARG A 13 1.10 -2.76 32.57
CA ARG A 13 0.65 -3.05 33.94
C ARG A 13 0.41 -4.55 34.12
N GLU A 14 -0.54 -4.94 34.95
CA GLU A 14 -0.94 -6.34 35.22
C GLU A 14 -2.18 -6.77 34.40
N ASP A 15 -2.59 -6.00 33.39
CA ASP A 15 -3.75 -6.31 32.55
C ASP A 15 -3.34 -7.21 31.36
N PRO A 16 -3.78 -8.48 31.31
CA PRO A 16 -3.45 -9.39 30.21
C PRO A 16 -3.89 -8.87 28.82
N ARG A 17 -4.95 -8.07 28.77
CA ARG A 17 -5.42 -7.49 27.50
C ARG A 17 -4.44 -6.48 26.93
N ARG A 18 -3.74 -5.71 27.80
CA ARG A 18 -2.67 -4.81 27.38
C ARG A 18 -1.47 -5.56 26.87
N TRP A 19 -1.10 -6.67 27.49
CA TRP A 19 -0.02 -7.56 27.02
C TRP A 19 -0.35 -8.27 25.70
N GLY A 20 -1.63 -8.55 25.45
CA GLY A 20 -2.11 -9.15 24.20
C GLY A 20 -1.84 -8.30 22.95
N LYS A 21 -1.79 -6.96 23.09
CA LYS A 21 -1.59 -6.04 21.97
C LYS A 21 -0.19 -6.16 21.34
N PRO A 22 0.92 -5.98 22.09
CA PRO A 22 2.26 -6.21 21.54
C PRO A 22 2.48 -7.65 21.10
N ALA A 23 1.91 -8.65 21.80
CA ALA A 23 1.99 -10.04 21.37
C ALA A 23 1.33 -10.25 20.00
N ALA A 24 0.17 -9.66 19.76
CA ALA A 24 -0.51 -9.74 18.46
C ALA A 24 0.31 -9.03 17.34
N ALA A 25 0.87 -7.86 17.63
CA ALA A 25 1.73 -7.15 16.69
C ALA A 25 2.98 -7.97 16.32
N LEU A 26 3.64 -8.56 17.33
CA LEU A 26 4.79 -9.44 17.14
C LEU A 26 4.45 -10.65 16.27
N LEU A 27 3.33 -11.32 16.53
CA LEU A 27 2.89 -12.48 15.74
C LEU A 27 2.60 -12.11 14.29
N GLY A 28 1.95 -10.97 14.05
CA GLY A 28 1.69 -10.45 12.70
C GLY A 28 2.98 -10.10 11.96
N ALA A 29 3.90 -9.40 12.61
CA ALA A 29 5.21 -9.07 12.06
C ALA A 29 6.05 -10.32 11.76
N PHE A 30 6.03 -11.31 12.63
CA PHE A 30 6.72 -12.59 12.42
C PHE A 30 6.14 -13.36 11.23
N LEU A 31 4.82 -13.47 11.15
CA LEU A 31 4.14 -14.13 10.04
C LEU A 31 4.52 -13.49 8.69
N ALA A 32 4.44 -12.16 8.59
CA ALA A 32 4.80 -11.44 7.37
C ALA A 32 6.25 -11.68 6.96
N GLN A 33 7.21 -11.63 7.90
CA GLN A 33 8.62 -11.92 7.62
C GLN A 33 8.82 -13.34 7.09
N LYS A 34 8.16 -14.32 7.72
CA LYS A 34 8.26 -15.73 7.34
C LYS A 34 7.70 -15.98 5.94
N GLU A 35 6.49 -15.50 5.68
CA GLU A 35 5.80 -15.74 4.42
C GLU A 35 6.42 -14.98 3.24
N MET A 36 6.90 -13.77 3.47
CA MET A 36 7.57 -12.96 2.44
C MET A 36 9.07 -13.26 2.30
N GLY A 37 9.66 -14.05 3.18
CA GLY A 37 11.10 -14.32 3.17
C GLY A 37 11.98 -13.08 3.43
N VAL A 38 11.45 -12.07 4.13
CA VAL A 38 12.14 -10.79 4.39
C VAL A 38 12.40 -10.63 5.89
N PRO A 39 13.61 -10.95 6.36
CA PRO A 39 13.93 -10.88 7.79
C PRO A 39 14.09 -9.45 8.29
N SER A 40 13.79 -9.24 9.56
CA SER A 40 14.15 -8.01 10.27
C SER A 40 15.61 -8.06 10.73
N ILE A 41 16.27 -6.89 10.75
CA ILE A 41 17.64 -6.71 11.21
C ILE A 41 17.73 -5.99 12.55
N GLY A 42 16.58 -5.61 13.12
CA GLY A 42 16.50 -4.91 14.39
C GLY A 42 15.19 -4.17 14.54
N GLY A 43 15.10 -3.41 15.60
CA GLY A 43 13.93 -2.62 15.91
C GLY A 43 14.02 -1.98 17.28
N LYS A 44 12.91 -1.37 17.69
CA LYS A 44 12.76 -0.73 18.98
C LYS A 44 11.29 -0.84 19.42
N ASP A 45 11.07 -1.18 20.64
CA ASP A 45 9.76 -1.18 21.26
C ASP A 45 9.66 -0.14 22.38
N SER A 46 8.45 0.26 22.68
CA SER A 46 8.13 1.12 23.83
C SER A 46 6.74 0.74 24.37
N MET A 47 6.71 0.39 25.63
CA MET A 47 5.50 0.01 26.37
C MET A 47 5.25 0.96 27.53
N SER A 48 5.50 2.26 27.30
CA SER A 48 5.37 3.32 28.30
C SER A 48 4.50 4.50 27.82
N GLY A 49 3.74 4.28 26.75
CA GLY A 49 2.92 5.30 26.10
C GLY A 49 1.61 5.60 26.82
N SER A 50 1.68 5.86 28.14
CA SER A 50 0.52 6.30 28.94
C SER A 50 0.86 7.58 29.68
N PHE A 51 -0.05 8.56 29.62
CA PHE A 51 0.04 9.79 30.37
C PHE A 51 -1.34 10.12 30.97
N ASN A 52 -1.45 10.07 32.29
CA ASN A 52 -2.72 10.14 33.02
C ASN A 52 -3.71 9.09 32.47
N ASP A 53 -4.84 9.53 31.93
CA ASP A 53 -5.90 8.71 31.35
C ASP A 53 -5.76 8.49 29.85
N LEU A 54 -4.71 9.06 29.24
CA LEU A 54 -4.42 8.92 27.81
C LEU A 54 -3.47 7.75 27.60
N ASP A 55 -3.87 6.84 26.74
CA ASP A 55 -3.04 5.75 26.23
C ASP A 55 -2.72 5.99 24.76
N VAL A 56 -1.46 5.79 24.35
CA VAL A 56 -1.10 5.79 22.94
C VAL A 56 -1.82 4.65 22.23
N PRO A 57 -2.38 4.88 21.02
CA PRO A 57 -2.96 3.79 20.25
C PRO A 57 -1.88 2.74 19.91
N PRO A 58 -2.23 1.44 19.92
CA PRO A 58 -1.31 0.38 19.50
C PRO A 58 -0.76 0.68 18.11
N THR A 59 0.55 0.78 17.99
CA THR A 59 1.21 1.20 16.75
C THR A 59 2.38 0.29 16.43
N LEU A 60 2.40 -0.26 15.23
CA LEU A 60 3.53 -0.97 14.63
C LEU A 60 3.94 -0.25 13.36
N VAL A 61 5.17 0.25 13.33
CA VAL A 61 5.79 0.87 12.15
C VAL A 61 6.82 -0.09 11.58
N SER A 62 6.71 -0.41 10.30
CA SER A 62 7.68 -1.22 9.58
C SER A 62 8.44 -0.36 8.57
N PHE A 63 9.75 -0.45 8.60
CA PHE A 63 10.63 0.13 7.59
C PHE A 63 11.23 -0.99 6.76
N ALA A 64 11.04 -0.94 5.45
CA ALA A 64 11.64 -1.86 4.51
C ALA A 64 12.81 -1.18 3.79
N LEU A 65 14.01 -1.78 3.88
CA LEU A 65 15.20 -1.26 3.24
C LEU A 65 15.67 -2.20 2.13
N SER A 66 15.87 -1.62 0.97
CA SER A 66 16.44 -2.31 -0.18
C SER A 66 17.24 -1.34 -1.02
N MET A 67 18.20 -1.87 -1.78
CA MET A 67 18.97 -1.06 -2.73
C MET A 67 18.43 -1.23 -4.13
N THR A 68 18.32 -0.11 -4.87
CA THR A 68 17.95 -0.10 -6.28
C THR A 68 18.74 0.98 -7.03
N LYS A 69 18.69 0.93 -8.35
CA LYS A 69 19.22 2.03 -9.18
C LYS A 69 18.13 3.09 -9.33
N ALA A 70 18.48 4.36 -9.21
CA ALA A 70 17.53 5.48 -9.35
C ALA A 70 16.76 5.44 -10.69
N SER A 71 17.41 4.97 -11.76
CA SER A 71 16.79 4.80 -13.08
C SER A 71 15.73 3.67 -13.15
N ARG A 72 15.56 2.90 -12.06
CA ARG A 72 14.59 1.78 -11.98
C ARG A 72 13.50 2.05 -10.94
N THR A 73 13.30 3.30 -10.58
CA THR A 73 12.25 3.72 -9.63
C THR A 73 11.12 4.39 -10.37
N GLY A 74 9.88 4.10 -9.95
CA GLY A 74 8.69 4.83 -10.38
C GLY A 74 8.47 6.10 -9.55
N SER A 75 7.51 6.91 -9.97
CA SER A 75 7.01 8.06 -9.22
C SER A 75 5.89 7.65 -8.26
N ALA A 76 5.70 8.39 -7.18
CA ALA A 76 4.49 8.32 -6.37
C ALA A 76 3.40 9.31 -6.83
N ALA A 77 3.70 10.17 -7.79
CA ALA A 77 2.77 11.15 -8.37
C ALA A 77 2.59 10.87 -9.85
N PHE A 78 1.39 11.11 -10.37
CA PHE A 78 1.10 11.02 -11.81
C PHE A 78 2.09 11.83 -12.64
N ARG A 79 2.53 11.26 -13.75
CA ARG A 79 3.62 11.80 -14.58
C ARG A 79 3.12 12.48 -15.85
N LYS A 80 2.00 12.01 -16.42
CA LYS A 80 1.51 12.46 -17.72
C LYS A 80 -0.01 12.49 -17.72
N ALA A 81 -0.61 13.48 -18.33
CA ALA A 81 -2.04 13.49 -18.66
C ALA A 81 -2.31 12.53 -19.84
N GLY A 82 -3.49 11.92 -19.85
CA GLY A 82 -3.91 10.94 -20.85
C GLY A 82 -3.43 9.50 -20.59
N SER A 83 -2.80 9.24 -19.45
CA SER A 83 -2.38 7.89 -19.08
C SER A 83 -3.55 7.09 -18.50
N LEU A 84 -3.66 5.81 -18.87
CA LEU A 84 -4.56 4.87 -18.21
C LEU A 84 -4.06 4.55 -16.81
N VAL A 85 -5.00 4.34 -15.89
CA VAL A 85 -4.68 3.97 -14.51
C VAL A 85 -5.39 2.68 -14.13
N ALA A 86 -4.58 1.73 -13.66
CA ALA A 86 -5.02 0.42 -13.22
C ALA A 86 -5.06 0.34 -11.69
N PHE A 87 -6.09 -0.30 -11.16
CA PHE A 87 -6.20 -0.73 -9.78
C PHE A 87 -5.93 -2.24 -9.71
N LEU A 88 -5.02 -2.64 -8.84
CA LEU A 88 -4.63 -4.04 -8.61
C LEU A 88 -5.00 -4.39 -7.16
N PRO A 89 -6.02 -5.23 -6.94
CA PRO A 89 -6.39 -5.65 -5.60
C PRO A 89 -5.31 -6.56 -4.99
N LEU A 90 -4.97 -6.34 -3.73
CA LEU A 90 -4.16 -7.30 -3.00
C LEU A 90 -4.97 -8.58 -2.77
N PRO A 91 -4.49 -9.77 -3.16
CA PRO A 91 -5.16 -11.02 -2.87
C PRO A 91 -5.24 -11.27 -1.36
N VAL A 92 -6.46 -11.34 -0.81
CA VAL A 92 -6.70 -11.59 0.62
C VAL A 92 -7.64 -12.76 0.82
N ASP A 93 -7.48 -13.46 1.93
CA ASP A 93 -8.44 -14.45 2.38
C ASP A 93 -9.66 -13.77 2.99
N GLU A 94 -10.86 -14.13 2.55
CA GLU A 94 -12.11 -13.46 2.96
C GLU A 94 -12.43 -13.63 4.45
N LYS A 95 -12.04 -14.74 5.06
CA LYS A 95 -12.36 -15.07 6.44
C LYS A 95 -11.37 -14.45 7.42
N THR A 96 -10.07 -14.59 7.12
CA THR A 96 -9.00 -14.13 8.01
C THR A 96 -8.59 -12.70 7.74
N ARG A 97 -8.90 -12.18 6.55
CA ARG A 97 -8.44 -10.87 6.04
C ARG A 97 -6.92 -10.76 5.92
N LEU A 98 -6.21 -11.87 6.02
CA LEU A 98 -4.77 -11.93 5.78
C LEU A 98 -4.47 -12.03 4.27
N PRO A 99 -3.31 -11.54 3.81
CA PRO A 99 -2.89 -11.76 2.43
C PRO A 99 -2.83 -13.26 2.09
N ARG A 100 -3.25 -13.62 0.90
CA ARG A 100 -2.90 -14.91 0.30
C ARG A 100 -1.44 -14.80 -0.15
N TRP A 101 -0.53 -15.15 0.75
CA TRP A 101 0.88 -14.79 0.70
C TRP A 101 1.58 -15.13 -0.61
N LYS A 102 1.32 -16.31 -1.17
CA LYS A 102 1.89 -16.72 -2.45
C LYS A 102 1.45 -15.79 -3.57
N GLU A 103 0.15 -15.59 -3.72
CA GLU A 103 -0.45 -14.76 -4.77
C GLU A 103 -0.08 -13.28 -4.58
N ALA A 104 -0.04 -12.81 -3.34
CA ALA A 104 0.42 -11.46 -3.02
C ALA A 104 1.90 -11.27 -3.39
N GLY A 105 2.75 -12.25 -3.15
CA GLY A 105 4.15 -12.25 -3.56
C GLY A 105 4.30 -12.20 -5.07
N GLU A 106 3.55 -13.04 -5.80
CA GLU A 106 3.54 -13.06 -7.27
C GLU A 106 3.09 -11.71 -7.86
N LEU A 107 2.03 -11.10 -7.29
CA LEU A 107 1.58 -9.75 -7.68
C LEU A 107 2.68 -8.70 -7.48
N LEU A 108 3.31 -8.67 -6.30
CA LEU A 108 4.35 -7.68 -5.99
C LEU A 108 5.60 -7.87 -6.86
N ASP A 109 5.99 -9.10 -7.14
CA ASP A 109 7.11 -9.41 -8.03
C ASP A 109 6.83 -8.97 -9.46
N GLU A 110 5.59 -9.17 -9.95
CA GLU A 110 5.21 -8.73 -11.29
C GLU A 110 5.18 -7.20 -11.38
N VAL A 111 4.58 -6.52 -10.41
CA VAL A 111 4.60 -5.04 -10.36
C VAL A 111 6.03 -4.51 -10.31
N ALA A 112 6.92 -5.15 -9.54
CA ALA A 112 8.32 -4.77 -9.49
C ALA A 112 9.03 -4.92 -10.86
N LYS A 113 8.66 -5.93 -11.67
CA LYS A 113 9.13 -6.07 -13.05
C LYS A 113 8.58 -4.96 -13.94
N LEU A 114 7.27 -4.69 -13.89
CA LEU A 114 6.62 -3.65 -14.69
C LEU A 114 7.24 -2.26 -14.44
N VAL A 115 7.50 -1.92 -13.17
CA VAL A 115 8.22 -0.68 -12.81
C VAL A 115 9.65 -0.69 -13.36
N ARG A 116 10.36 -1.80 -13.24
CA ARG A 116 11.75 -1.95 -13.70
C ARG A 116 11.90 -1.81 -15.21
N PHE A 117 10.90 -2.31 -15.96
CA PHE A 117 10.88 -2.22 -17.42
C PHE A 117 10.26 -0.93 -17.96
N GLY A 118 9.78 -0.05 -17.06
CA GLY A 118 9.23 1.25 -17.42
C GLY A 118 7.83 1.19 -18.04
N VAL A 119 7.09 0.10 -17.83
CA VAL A 119 5.66 -0.02 -18.18
C VAL A 119 4.80 0.84 -17.25
N VAL A 120 5.24 1.01 -16.02
CA VAL A 120 4.58 1.82 -14.99
C VAL A 120 5.32 3.15 -14.80
N ASN A 121 4.63 4.25 -15.01
CA ASN A 121 5.14 5.61 -14.81
C ASN A 121 5.10 6.03 -13.33
N ALA A 122 4.00 5.69 -12.65
CA ALA A 122 3.81 5.99 -11.24
C ALA A 122 3.02 4.87 -10.54
N ALA A 123 3.29 4.69 -9.25
CA ALA A 123 2.63 3.70 -8.41
C ALA A 123 2.35 4.26 -7.02
N SER A 124 1.20 3.89 -6.46
CA SER A 124 0.84 4.19 -5.08
C SER A 124 0.20 2.98 -4.41
N VAL A 125 0.48 2.81 -3.13
CA VAL A 125 -0.17 1.80 -2.31
C VAL A 125 -1.48 2.36 -1.77
N VAL A 126 -2.53 1.58 -1.84
CA VAL A 126 -3.82 1.91 -1.21
C VAL A 126 -3.70 1.71 0.30
N GLY A 127 -4.01 2.75 1.03
CA GLY A 127 -4.02 2.77 2.49
C GLY A 127 -5.35 3.30 3.03
N GLU A 128 -5.28 4.02 4.13
CA GLU A 128 -6.44 4.71 4.71
C GLU A 128 -7.06 5.70 3.71
N GLY A 129 -8.38 5.68 3.61
CA GLY A 129 -9.14 6.45 2.62
C GLY A 129 -9.31 5.75 1.27
N GLY A 130 -8.81 4.52 1.10
CA GLY A 130 -9.06 3.69 -0.07
C GLY A 130 -8.37 4.17 -1.35
N VAL A 131 -8.88 3.69 -2.47
CA VAL A 131 -8.40 4.02 -3.82
C VAL A 131 -8.52 5.52 -4.09
N ALA A 132 -9.62 6.15 -3.62
CA ALA A 132 -9.86 7.58 -3.80
C ALA A 132 -8.73 8.43 -3.18
N ALA A 133 -8.30 8.09 -1.96
CA ALA A 133 -7.19 8.79 -1.30
C ALA A 133 -5.84 8.53 -1.98
N ALA A 134 -5.59 7.31 -2.48
CA ALA A 134 -4.38 7.00 -3.24
C ALA A 134 -4.31 7.84 -4.53
N VAL A 135 -5.39 7.86 -5.32
CA VAL A 135 -5.50 8.68 -6.54
C VAL A 135 -5.32 10.16 -6.23
N ALA A 136 -6.00 10.70 -5.20
CA ALA A 136 -5.87 12.10 -4.82
C ALA A 136 -4.42 12.48 -4.49
N LYS A 137 -3.71 11.65 -3.72
CA LYS A 137 -2.29 11.86 -3.42
C LYS A 137 -1.41 11.82 -4.67
N MET A 138 -1.71 10.95 -5.62
CA MET A 138 -0.98 10.88 -6.89
C MET A 138 -1.17 12.14 -7.75
N CYS A 139 -2.30 12.84 -7.63
CA CYS A 139 -2.57 14.09 -8.33
C CYS A 139 -1.73 15.28 -7.80
N PHE A 140 -1.37 15.30 -6.51
CA PHE A 140 -0.79 16.50 -5.88
C PHE A 140 0.60 16.86 -6.41
N GLY A 141 1.46 15.87 -6.64
CA GLY A 141 2.88 16.11 -6.92
C GLY A 141 3.15 16.93 -8.18
N ASN A 142 2.46 16.60 -9.27
CA ASN A 142 2.63 17.27 -10.56
C ASN A 142 1.39 18.06 -11.00
N ARG A 143 0.38 18.17 -10.14
CA ARG A 143 -0.90 18.86 -10.42
C ARG A 143 -1.63 18.27 -11.64
N ILE A 144 -1.47 16.97 -11.86
CA ILE A 144 -2.18 16.21 -12.90
C ILE A 144 -3.45 15.67 -12.26
N GLY A 145 -4.60 15.95 -12.85
CA GLY A 145 -5.87 15.51 -12.35
C GLY A 145 -6.23 14.09 -12.81
N PHE A 146 -7.41 13.64 -12.44
CA PHE A 146 -7.86 12.30 -12.73
C PHE A 146 -9.38 12.25 -12.98
N ALA A 147 -9.80 11.51 -14.00
CA ALA A 147 -11.20 11.21 -14.27
C ALA A 147 -11.43 9.71 -14.07
N PHE A 148 -12.30 9.36 -13.13
CA PHE A 148 -12.73 7.97 -12.92
C PHE A 148 -13.62 7.52 -14.06
N ASN A 149 -13.58 6.22 -14.39
CA ASN A 149 -14.54 5.62 -15.31
C ASN A 149 -15.94 5.57 -14.67
N HIS A 150 -16.98 5.70 -15.48
CA HIS A 150 -18.38 5.69 -15.01
C HIS A 150 -18.81 4.37 -14.35
N ASP A 151 -18.17 3.26 -14.69
CA ASP A 151 -18.49 1.91 -14.20
C ASP A 151 -17.74 1.55 -12.90
N VAL A 152 -16.92 2.46 -12.37
CA VAL A 152 -16.20 2.21 -11.11
C VAL A 152 -17.18 2.19 -9.94
N ASP A 153 -17.21 1.08 -9.20
CA ASP A 153 -18.03 0.99 -7.99
C ASP A 153 -17.54 1.95 -6.91
N ARG A 154 -18.38 2.93 -6.58
CA ARG A 154 -18.08 3.94 -5.56
C ARG A 154 -17.76 3.35 -4.20
N ARG A 155 -18.30 2.18 -3.86
CA ARG A 155 -18.00 1.50 -2.60
C ARG A 155 -16.54 1.03 -2.58
N THR A 156 -16.03 0.52 -3.69
CA THR A 156 -14.64 0.10 -3.84
C THR A 156 -13.67 1.27 -3.67
N LEU A 157 -14.05 2.50 -4.09
CA LEU A 157 -13.18 3.66 -3.98
C LEU A 157 -12.81 4.00 -2.52
N PHE A 158 -13.70 3.74 -1.57
CA PHE A 158 -13.51 4.07 -0.16
C PHE A 158 -13.36 2.84 0.73
N ALA A 159 -13.32 1.65 0.13
CA ALA A 159 -13.16 0.40 0.86
C ALA A 159 -11.74 0.29 1.50
N PRO A 160 -11.62 -0.41 2.64
CA PRO A 160 -10.33 -0.63 3.31
C PRO A 160 -9.52 -1.71 2.59
N LEU A 161 -9.04 -1.39 1.39
CA LEU A 161 -8.26 -2.28 0.50
C LEU A 161 -6.75 -2.08 0.69
N ALA A 162 -6.32 -1.95 1.94
CA ALA A 162 -4.91 -1.69 2.27
C ALA A 162 -3.97 -2.72 1.64
N GLY A 163 -2.87 -2.22 1.07
CA GLY A 163 -1.88 -3.03 0.38
C GLY A 163 -2.16 -3.26 -1.11
N SER A 164 -3.37 -2.97 -1.61
CA SER A 164 -3.65 -2.91 -3.04
C SER A 164 -2.88 -1.78 -3.71
N LEU A 165 -2.79 -1.78 -5.03
CA LEU A 165 -1.95 -0.85 -5.78
C LEU A 165 -2.77 -0.06 -6.81
N VAL A 166 -2.35 1.19 -7.03
CA VAL A 166 -2.79 2.04 -8.14
C VAL A 166 -1.59 2.34 -9.00
N LEU A 167 -1.66 2.01 -10.29
CA LEU A 167 -0.57 2.14 -11.25
C LEU A 167 -0.97 3.06 -12.39
N GLU A 168 -0.15 4.07 -12.69
CA GLU A 168 -0.21 4.82 -13.94
C GLU A 168 0.56 4.06 -15.01
N LEU A 169 -0.12 3.67 -16.08
CA LEU A 169 0.47 2.90 -17.17
C LEU A 169 1.14 3.82 -18.20
N ARG A 170 2.22 3.35 -18.79
CA ARG A 170 2.86 4.03 -19.91
C ARG A 170 1.97 3.97 -21.15
N GLU A 171 2.01 5.01 -21.95
CA GLU A 171 1.28 5.07 -23.21
C GLU A 171 1.68 3.91 -24.15
N GLY A 172 0.68 3.19 -24.67
CA GLY A 172 0.87 2.00 -25.50
C GLY A 172 0.81 0.68 -24.74
N ASP A 173 1.06 0.68 -23.43
CA ASP A 173 0.97 -0.50 -22.58
C ASP A 173 -0.45 -0.59 -21.99
N MET A 174 -1.37 -1.17 -22.74
CA MET A 174 -2.79 -1.25 -22.35
C MET A 174 -3.17 -2.54 -21.62
N CYS A 175 -2.22 -3.46 -21.46
CA CYS A 175 -2.47 -4.76 -20.87
C CYS A 175 -1.36 -5.13 -19.88
N LEU A 176 -1.76 -5.56 -18.69
CA LEU A 176 -0.87 -6.11 -17.68
C LEU A 176 -1.02 -7.63 -17.71
N GLU A 177 -0.09 -8.33 -18.34
CA GLU A 177 -0.12 -9.78 -18.39
C GLU A 177 0.24 -10.37 -17.01
N GLY A 178 -0.47 -11.43 -16.63
CA GLY A 178 -0.16 -12.21 -15.43
C GLY A 178 -0.66 -11.62 -14.09
N VAL A 179 -1.38 -10.49 -14.11
CA VAL A 179 -1.98 -9.89 -12.90
C VAL A 179 -3.44 -9.53 -13.10
N GLU A 180 -4.24 -9.68 -12.05
CA GLU A 180 -5.63 -9.20 -12.04
C GLU A 180 -5.64 -7.69 -11.81
N TYR A 181 -6.34 -6.95 -12.66
CA TYR A 181 -6.48 -5.50 -12.54
C TYR A 181 -7.80 -4.99 -13.11
N THR A 182 -8.16 -3.79 -12.72
CA THR A 182 -9.28 -3.02 -13.27
C THR A 182 -8.78 -1.66 -13.70
N LEU A 183 -9.11 -1.22 -14.92
CA LEU A 183 -8.88 0.16 -15.33
C LEU A 183 -9.90 1.06 -14.65
N ILE A 184 -9.43 1.97 -13.80
CA ILE A 184 -10.28 2.82 -12.97
C ILE A 184 -10.47 4.23 -13.51
N GLY A 185 -9.74 4.62 -14.54
CA GLY A 185 -9.84 5.94 -15.16
C GLY A 185 -8.59 6.37 -15.89
N THR A 186 -8.56 7.67 -16.16
CA THR A 186 -7.50 8.31 -16.96
C THR A 186 -7.03 9.60 -16.29
N THR A 187 -5.75 9.86 -16.34
CA THR A 187 -5.16 11.14 -15.90
C THR A 187 -5.54 12.27 -16.86
N ILE A 188 -5.81 13.46 -16.33
CA ILE A 188 -6.24 14.64 -17.11
C ILE A 188 -5.33 15.84 -16.86
N ASP A 189 -5.27 16.74 -17.83
CA ASP A 189 -4.41 17.96 -17.79
C ASP A 189 -5.00 19.09 -16.94
N ARG A 190 -6.03 18.83 -16.16
CA ARG A 190 -6.62 19.80 -15.22
C ARG A 190 -6.43 19.29 -13.79
N PRO A 191 -6.07 20.16 -12.83
CA PRO A 191 -5.81 19.75 -11.45
C PRO A 191 -7.13 19.52 -10.67
N GLU A 192 -7.95 18.63 -11.17
CA GLU A 192 -9.24 18.25 -10.61
C GLU A 192 -9.41 16.73 -10.59
N ILE A 193 -10.29 16.22 -9.74
CA ILE A 193 -10.69 14.82 -9.72
C ILE A 193 -12.17 14.76 -10.08
N VAL A 194 -12.46 14.04 -11.16
CA VAL A 194 -13.82 13.87 -11.69
C VAL A 194 -14.34 12.49 -11.34
N LEU A 195 -15.51 12.43 -10.74
CA LEU A 195 -16.26 11.23 -10.43
C LEU A 195 -17.71 11.46 -10.85
N ASP A 196 -18.10 10.97 -12.01
CA ASP A 196 -19.45 11.10 -12.58
C ASP A 196 -20.42 10.01 -12.08
#